data_bd4bd74171637906d0f733a9e363e780
#
_entry.id   bd4bd74171637906d0f733a9e363e780
#
_cell.length_a   1.000
_cell.length_b   1.000
_cell.length_c   1.000
_cell.angle_alpha   90.00
_cell.angle_beta   90.00
_cell.angle_gamma   90.00
#
_symmetry.space_group_name_H-M   'P 1'
#
loop_
_entity.id
_entity.type
_entity.pdbx_description
1 polymer ?
#
loop_
_entity_poly.entity_id
_entity_poly.type
_entity_poly.pdbx_seq_one_letter_code
_entity_poly.pdbx_strand_id
1 'polypeptide(L)'
;MNRRQSLKALSISTLGVGLLVESCKTSTKQVDVSNVDTAVGLEEFEVERLKQLYAQPAFFNAHEKSTMVVLADLIIPKDKVSGGASEAKVVDFIEFIVKDIPTHQLPMRGGLKWLDLHCLNTYEKTFVDCTSAQQIEVLEQIAYPGKTKPELQQGEVFFSRMRDLVGTGFYTSEIGINDLGYVGNVPNIWEGVPKDVLKQYNLSEV
;
A
#
# COMPACT_ATOMS: atom_id res chain seq x y z
N MET A 1 -43.84 6.85 24.49
CA MET A 1 -43.01 8.08 24.60
C MET A 1 -43.57 9.13 23.67
N ASN A 2 -43.96 10.31 24.23
CA ASN A 2 -44.54 11.40 23.43
C ASN A 2 -43.41 12.16 22.69
N ARG A 3 -43.70 12.64 21.45
CA ARG A 3 -42.76 13.40 20.59
C ARG A 3 -42.03 14.56 21.30
N ARG A 4 -42.65 15.16 22.31
CA ARG A 4 -42.03 16.20 23.15
C ARG A 4 -40.95 15.67 24.10
N GLN A 5 -41.02 14.41 24.52
CA GLN A 5 -40.03 13.80 25.41
C GLN A 5 -38.78 13.37 24.60
N SER A 6 -38.95 12.94 23.36
CA SER A 6 -37.82 12.62 22.45
C SER A 6 -37.01 13.88 22.07
N LEU A 7 -37.68 15.03 21.89
CA LEU A 7 -37.00 16.31 21.61
C LEU A 7 -36.24 16.85 22.82
N LYS A 8 -36.75 16.64 24.05
CA LYS A 8 -36.03 17.02 25.27
C LYS A 8 -34.83 16.14 25.56
N ALA A 9 -34.90 14.85 25.20
CA ALA A 9 -33.74 13.93 25.31
C ALA A 9 -32.63 14.29 24.32
N LEU A 10 -32.97 14.75 23.11
CA LEU A 10 -32.03 15.20 22.10
C LEU A 10 -31.31 16.50 22.47
N SER A 11 -32.02 17.45 23.16
CA SER A 11 -31.40 18.72 23.57
C SER A 11 -30.45 18.60 24.77
N ILE A 12 -30.55 17.53 25.57
CA ILE A 12 -29.62 17.26 26.68
C ILE A 12 -28.36 16.56 26.21
N SER A 13 -28.43 15.80 25.10
CA SER A 13 -27.26 15.09 24.53
C SER A 13 -26.29 16.03 23.81
N THR A 14 -26.71 17.23 23.40
CA THR A 14 -25.81 18.18 22.71
C THR A 14 -24.87 18.94 23.65
N LEU A 15 -25.16 18.99 24.96
CA LEU A 15 -24.28 19.63 25.96
C LEU A 15 -23.17 18.68 26.47
N GLY A 16 -23.31 17.36 26.27
CA GLY A 16 -22.32 16.36 26.70
C GLY A 16 -21.24 16.06 25.68
N VAL A 17 -21.41 16.44 24.40
CA VAL A 17 -20.47 16.12 23.31
C VAL A 17 -19.28 17.10 23.30
N GLY A 18 -19.38 18.25 23.92
CA GLY A 18 -18.32 19.28 23.94
C GLY A 18 -17.08 18.91 24.77
N LEU A 19 -17.14 17.88 25.64
CA LEU A 19 -16.03 17.54 26.54
C LEU A 19 -15.25 16.26 26.13
N LEU A 20 -15.64 15.57 25.06
CA LEU A 20 -14.94 14.35 24.61
C LEU A 20 -14.08 14.57 23.37
N VAL A 21 -14.00 15.79 22.82
CA VAL A 21 -13.23 16.09 21.60
C VAL A 21 -11.76 16.42 21.89
N GLU A 22 -11.35 16.52 23.15
CA GLU A 22 -9.96 16.83 23.50
C GLU A 22 -9.04 15.62 23.66
N SER A 23 -9.56 14.36 23.53
CA SER A 23 -8.76 13.17 23.77
C SER A 23 -8.11 12.55 22.52
N CYS A 24 -8.29 13.12 21.35
CA CYS A 24 -7.61 12.66 20.14
C CYS A 24 -6.58 13.68 19.63
N LYS A 25 -5.64 14.08 20.48
CA LYS A 25 -4.34 14.53 20.00
C LYS A 25 -3.54 13.29 19.57
N THR A 26 -3.91 12.74 18.43
CA THR A 26 -3.02 11.86 17.68
C THR A 26 -1.77 12.70 17.40
N SER A 27 -0.67 12.35 18.05
CA SER A 27 0.65 12.88 17.73
C SER A 27 0.95 12.47 16.29
N THR A 28 0.52 13.28 15.34
CA THR A 28 1.00 13.23 13.97
C THR A 28 2.49 13.53 14.07
N LYS A 29 3.35 12.52 13.99
CA LYS A 29 4.74 12.75 13.65
C LYS A 29 4.70 13.50 12.32
N GLN A 30 4.91 14.80 12.38
CA GLN A 30 5.16 15.60 11.19
C GLN A 30 6.36 14.94 10.50
N VAL A 31 6.16 14.47 9.28
CA VAL A 31 7.27 14.10 8.42
C VAL A 31 8.11 15.36 8.29
N ASP A 32 9.41 15.22 8.57
CA ASP A 32 10.34 16.34 8.53
C ASP A 32 10.48 16.80 7.08
N VAL A 33 9.75 17.85 6.73
CA VAL A 33 9.70 18.45 5.39
C VAL A 33 11.02 19.18 5.04
N SER A 34 11.94 19.30 6.02
CA SER A 34 13.22 20.01 5.84
C SER A 34 14.11 19.40 4.74
N ASN A 35 13.93 18.11 4.44
CA ASN A 35 14.69 17.43 3.40
C ASN A 35 14.19 17.70 1.97
N VAL A 36 13.01 18.28 1.79
CA VAL A 36 12.47 18.58 0.45
C VAL A 36 13.20 19.77 -0.19
N ASP A 37 13.65 20.72 0.63
CA ASP A 37 14.37 21.90 0.14
C ASP A 37 15.79 21.57 -0.38
N THR A 38 16.33 20.38 -0.07
CA THR A 38 17.67 19.94 -0.48
C THR A 38 17.67 18.91 -1.59
N ALA A 39 16.49 18.58 -2.17
CA ALA A 39 16.38 17.63 -3.25
C ALA A 39 17.03 18.21 -4.53
N VAL A 40 18.25 17.78 -4.82
CA VAL A 40 19.02 18.21 -5.97
C VAL A 40 18.34 17.74 -7.26
N GLY A 41 18.10 18.68 -8.18
CA GLY A 41 17.56 18.36 -9.53
C GLY A 41 16.05 18.46 -9.65
N LEU A 42 15.33 18.93 -8.63
CA LEU A 42 13.91 19.25 -8.72
C LEU A 42 13.69 20.72 -9.11
N GLU A 43 12.69 20.97 -9.93
CA GLU A 43 12.22 22.31 -10.24
C GLU A 43 11.39 22.88 -9.08
N GLU A 44 11.29 24.21 -8.98
CA GLU A 44 10.59 24.90 -7.89
C GLU A 44 9.13 24.42 -7.71
N PHE A 45 8.42 24.21 -8.81
CA PHE A 45 7.02 23.73 -8.76
C PHE A 45 6.91 22.28 -8.24
N GLU A 46 7.92 21.43 -8.46
CA GLU A 46 7.98 20.07 -7.95
C GLU A 46 8.21 20.08 -6.45
N VAL A 47 9.12 20.93 -5.97
CA VAL A 47 9.39 21.13 -4.54
C VAL A 47 8.12 21.61 -3.83
N GLU A 48 7.41 22.59 -4.38
CA GLU A 48 6.16 23.10 -3.81
C GLU A 48 5.07 22.01 -3.77
N ARG A 49 4.93 21.24 -4.85
CA ARG A 49 4.00 20.09 -4.88
C ARG A 49 4.32 19.07 -3.78
N LEU A 50 5.59 18.70 -3.61
CA LEU A 50 6.00 17.76 -2.56
C LEU A 50 5.67 18.30 -1.18
N LYS A 51 5.95 19.58 -0.90
CA LYS A 51 5.57 20.23 0.38
C LYS A 51 4.07 20.12 0.64
N GLN A 52 3.25 20.39 -0.37
CA GLN A 52 1.79 20.28 -0.26
C GLN A 52 1.33 18.84 0.01
N LEU A 53 1.93 17.84 -0.64
CA LEU A 53 1.60 16.43 -0.42
C LEU A 53 1.98 15.95 1.00
N TYR A 54 3.17 16.33 1.47
CA TYR A 54 3.62 15.98 2.83
C TYR A 54 2.82 16.71 3.93
N ALA A 55 2.33 17.92 3.66
CA ALA A 55 1.49 18.65 4.60
C ALA A 55 0.08 18.07 4.77
N GLN A 56 -0.37 17.21 3.84
CA GLN A 56 -1.66 16.55 3.95
C GLN A 56 -1.68 15.56 5.12
N PRO A 57 -2.82 15.45 5.85
CA PRO A 57 -2.98 14.44 6.89
C PRO A 57 -2.84 13.02 6.30
N ALA A 58 -2.55 12.05 7.16
CA ALA A 58 -2.50 10.65 6.74
C ALA A 58 -3.84 10.22 6.13
N PHE A 59 -3.78 9.61 4.95
CA PHE A 59 -4.96 9.08 4.28
C PHE A 59 -5.42 7.78 4.94
N PHE A 60 -4.51 6.84 5.17
CA PHE A 60 -4.84 5.58 5.81
C PHE A 60 -4.79 5.68 7.33
N ASN A 61 -5.75 5.05 8.00
CA ASN A 61 -5.73 4.89 9.46
C ASN A 61 -4.72 3.80 9.89
N ALA A 62 -4.54 3.63 11.21
CA ALA A 62 -3.56 2.69 11.75
C ALA A 62 -3.89 1.23 11.38
N HIS A 63 -5.17 0.82 11.39
CA HIS A 63 -5.58 -0.52 11.02
C HIS A 63 -5.34 -0.78 9.52
N GLU A 64 -5.72 0.14 8.65
CA GLU A 64 -5.47 0.04 7.20
C GLU A 64 -3.97 -0.11 6.92
N LYS A 65 -3.12 0.66 7.60
CA LYS A 65 -1.65 0.54 7.48
C LYS A 65 -1.13 -0.80 7.95
N SER A 66 -1.61 -1.31 9.09
CA SER A 66 -1.23 -2.64 9.59
C SER A 66 -1.61 -3.75 8.60
N THR A 67 -2.80 -3.68 8.01
CA THR A 67 -3.24 -4.62 6.98
C THR A 67 -2.35 -4.54 5.73
N MET A 68 -1.98 -3.32 5.29
CA MET A 68 -1.09 -3.13 4.14
C MET A 68 0.33 -3.65 4.41
N VAL A 69 0.87 -3.52 5.63
CA VAL A 69 2.18 -4.09 5.98
C VAL A 69 2.17 -5.60 5.80
N VAL A 70 1.15 -6.29 6.35
CA VAL A 70 1.03 -7.75 6.21
C VAL A 70 0.88 -8.15 4.73
N LEU A 71 0.03 -7.45 3.97
CA LEU A 71 -0.13 -7.70 2.53
C LEU A 71 1.17 -7.50 1.76
N ALA A 72 1.88 -6.40 2.02
CA ALA A 72 3.12 -6.07 1.34
C ALA A 72 4.19 -7.14 1.58
N ASP A 73 4.34 -7.61 2.82
CA ASP A 73 5.31 -8.67 3.16
C ASP A 73 4.88 -10.06 2.67
N LEU A 74 3.58 -10.31 2.44
CA LEU A 74 3.12 -11.53 1.76
C LEU A 74 3.37 -11.48 0.24
N ILE A 75 3.35 -10.29 -0.37
CA ILE A 75 3.63 -10.08 -1.80
C ILE A 75 5.14 -10.12 -2.09
N ILE A 76 5.94 -9.41 -1.29
CA ILE A 76 7.41 -9.39 -1.40
C ILE A 76 7.98 -9.63 -0.01
N PRO A 77 8.12 -10.90 0.38
CA PRO A 77 8.69 -11.26 1.68
C PRO A 77 10.20 -11.03 1.70
N LYS A 78 10.73 -10.81 2.90
CA LYS A 78 12.16 -10.85 3.15
C LYS A 78 12.71 -12.25 2.84
N ASP A 79 13.86 -12.30 2.20
CA ASP A 79 14.59 -13.53 1.97
C ASP A 79 16.06 -13.46 2.43
N LYS A 80 16.93 -14.32 1.91
CA LYS A 80 18.36 -14.37 2.26
C LYS A 80 19.20 -13.33 1.51
N VAL A 81 18.64 -12.74 0.45
CA VAL A 81 19.34 -11.82 -0.45
C VAL A 81 18.96 -10.40 -0.16
N SER A 82 17.65 -10.14 0.06
CA SER A 82 17.15 -8.79 0.25
C SER A 82 16.14 -8.67 1.41
N GLY A 83 15.93 -7.43 1.86
CA GLY A 83 14.85 -7.07 2.79
C GLY A 83 13.48 -7.22 2.13
N GLY A 84 12.42 -7.32 2.93
CA GLY A 84 11.04 -7.37 2.47
C GLY A 84 10.43 -5.99 2.18
N ALA A 85 9.18 -5.99 1.73
CA ALA A 85 8.45 -4.78 1.37
C ALA A 85 8.30 -3.79 2.54
N SER A 86 8.13 -4.27 3.78
CA SER A 86 8.06 -3.40 4.96
C SER A 86 9.39 -2.72 5.27
N GLU A 87 10.53 -3.41 5.10
CA GLU A 87 11.86 -2.83 5.27
C GLU A 87 12.15 -1.77 4.19
N ALA A 88 11.64 -1.96 2.99
CA ALA A 88 11.70 -1.00 1.88
C ALA A 88 10.71 0.18 2.02
N LYS A 89 9.96 0.26 3.14
CA LYS A 89 8.97 1.32 3.43
C LYS A 89 7.88 1.46 2.36
N VAL A 90 7.48 0.34 1.75
CA VAL A 90 6.49 0.33 0.66
C VAL A 90 5.14 0.92 1.10
N VAL A 91 4.73 0.75 2.35
CA VAL A 91 3.47 1.34 2.85
C VAL A 91 3.54 2.87 2.90
N ASP A 92 4.70 3.46 3.20
CA ASP A 92 4.89 4.91 3.15
C ASP A 92 4.85 5.42 1.70
N PHE A 93 5.42 4.66 0.76
CA PHE A 93 5.28 4.92 -0.67
C PHE A 93 3.82 4.90 -1.11
N ILE A 94 3.04 3.88 -0.72
CA ILE A 94 1.60 3.79 -1.05
C ILE A 94 0.82 4.95 -0.43
N GLU A 95 1.11 5.34 0.81
CA GLU A 95 0.53 6.52 1.45
C GLU A 95 0.81 7.81 0.64
N PHE A 96 2.02 7.96 0.12
CA PHE A 96 2.39 9.08 -0.75
C PHE A 96 1.61 9.04 -2.08
N ILE A 97 1.61 7.88 -2.76
CA ILE A 97 0.97 7.72 -4.07
C ILE A 97 -0.53 8.00 -4.02
N VAL A 98 -1.24 7.57 -2.99
CA VAL A 98 -2.70 7.83 -2.90
C VAL A 98 -3.03 9.30 -2.68
N LYS A 99 -2.09 10.09 -2.15
CA LYS A 99 -2.23 11.56 -2.06
C LYS A 99 -1.90 12.24 -3.37
N ASP A 100 -0.85 11.79 -4.05
CA ASP A 100 -0.40 12.33 -5.33
C ASP A 100 -1.36 11.98 -6.48
N ILE A 101 -1.92 10.77 -6.46
CA ILE A 101 -2.86 10.24 -7.45
C ILE A 101 -4.16 9.82 -6.76
N PRO A 102 -5.10 10.75 -6.51
CA PRO A 102 -6.32 10.49 -5.73
C PRO A 102 -7.25 9.40 -6.29
N THR A 103 -7.10 9.03 -7.57
CA THR A 103 -7.86 7.94 -8.18
C THR A 103 -7.58 6.57 -7.52
N HIS A 104 -6.49 6.43 -6.78
CA HIS A 104 -6.19 5.25 -5.98
C HIS A 104 -6.93 5.20 -4.63
N GLN A 105 -7.40 6.34 -4.11
CA GLN A 105 -7.94 6.44 -2.75
C GLN A 105 -9.14 5.52 -2.53
N LEU A 106 -10.18 5.65 -3.34
CA LEU A 106 -11.41 4.87 -3.19
C LEU A 106 -11.16 3.36 -3.42
N PRO A 107 -10.48 2.92 -4.49
CA PRO A 107 -10.18 1.51 -4.70
C PRO A 107 -9.35 0.88 -3.57
N MET A 108 -8.35 1.59 -3.05
CA MET A 108 -7.50 1.06 -1.97
C MET A 108 -8.27 0.92 -0.67
N ARG A 109 -8.96 1.97 -0.22
CA ARG A 109 -9.74 1.90 1.02
C ARG A 109 -10.90 0.91 0.91
N GLY A 110 -11.60 0.91 -0.22
CA GLY A 110 -12.68 -0.05 -0.49
C GLY A 110 -12.19 -1.49 -0.49
N GLY A 111 -11.02 -1.74 -1.09
CA GLY A 111 -10.42 -3.07 -1.13
C GLY A 111 -9.95 -3.57 0.23
N LEU A 112 -9.29 -2.73 1.05
CA LEU A 112 -8.92 -3.06 2.43
C LEU A 112 -10.16 -3.40 3.27
N LYS A 113 -11.23 -2.62 3.11
CA LYS A 113 -12.50 -2.89 3.80
C LYS A 113 -13.14 -4.19 3.34
N TRP A 114 -13.12 -4.47 2.03
CA TRP A 114 -13.62 -5.72 1.47
C TRP A 114 -12.86 -6.93 2.04
N LEU A 115 -11.53 -6.83 2.11
CA LEU A 115 -10.67 -7.89 2.63
C LEU A 115 -10.99 -8.23 4.09
N ASP A 116 -11.12 -7.21 4.94
CA ASP A 116 -11.52 -7.40 6.33
C ASP A 116 -12.90 -8.03 6.45
N LEU A 117 -13.90 -7.54 5.68
CA LEU A 117 -15.26 -8.10 5.70
C LEU A 117 -15.29 -9.56 5.22
N HIS A 118 -14.50 -9.89 4.20
CA HIS A 118 -14.39 -11.27 3.72
C HIS A 118 -13.80 -12.19 4.80
N CYS A 119 -12.74 -11.75 5.49
CA CYS A 119 -12.16 -12.51 6.59
C CYS A 119 -13.09 -12.62 7.81
N LEU A 120 -13.80 -11.53 8.17
CA LEU A 120 -14.80 -11.54 9.23
C LEU A 120 -15.92 -12.55 8.97
N ASN A 121 -16.41 -12.63 7.74
CA ASN A 121 -17.46 -13.56 7.35
C ASN A 121 -16.98 -15.02 7.31
N THR A 122 -15.70 -15.26 7.05
CA THR A 122 -15.14 -16.60 6.87
C THR A 122 -14.50 -17.13 8.17
N TYR A 123 -13.81 -16.27 8.93
CA TYR A 123 -12.98 -16.65 10.07
C TYR A 123 -13.32 -15.91 11.36
N GLU A 124 -14.32 -15.01 11.34
CA GLU A 124 -14.69 -14.15 12.48
C GLU A 124 -13.53 -13.24 12.98
N LYS A 125 -12.60 -12.91 12.10
CA LYS A 125 -11.40 -12.11 12.37
C LYS A 125 -11.14 -11.12 11.24
N THR A 126 -10.50 -9.98 11.56
CA THR A 126 -9.96 -9.11 10.51
C THR A 126 -8.78 -9.77 9.82
N PHE A 127 -8.41 -9.34 8.63
CA PHE A 127 -7.31 -9.95 7.87
C PHE A 127 -6.00 -10.00 8.67
N VAL A 128 -5.67 -8.92 9.37
CA VAL A 128 -4.45 -8.84 10.18
C VAL A 128 -4.45 -9.80 11.38
N ASP A 129 -5.63 -10.17 11.89
CA ASP A 129 -5.80 -11.09 13.02
C ASP A 129 -5.91 -12.55 12.58
N CYS A 130 -6.03 -12.83 11.29
CA CYS A 130 -6.02 -14.17 10.72
C CYS A 130 -4.63 -14.81 10.86
N THR A 131 -4.59 -16.14 10.93
CA THR A 131 -3.32 -16.88 10.85
C THR A 131 -2.70 -16.74 9.45
N SER A 132 -1.39 -16.91 9.34
CA SER A 132 -0.70 -16.85 8.04
C SER A 132 -1.30 -17.82 7.01
N ALA A 133 -1.73 -19.00 7.44
CA ALA A 133 -2.39 -19.96 6.54
C ALA A 133 -3.73 -19.44 6.02
N GLN A 134 -4.56 -18.80 6.89
CA GLN A 134 -5.83 -18.20 6.50
C GLN A 134 -5.62 -16.99 5.57
N GLN A 135 -4.60 -16.16 5.86
CA GLN A 135 -4.24 -15.03 5.00
C GLN A 135 -3.87 -15.50 3.59
N ILE A 136 -3.02 -16.51 3.48
CA ILE A 136 -2.62 -17.11 2.19
C ILE A 136 -3.83 -17.70 1.48
N GLU A 137 -4.69 -18.47 2.17
CA GLU A 137 -5.90 -19.07 1.61
C GLU A 137 -6.83 -18.02 0.97
N VAL A 138 -7.03 -16.87 1.64
CA VAL A 138 -7.81 -15.75 1.09
C VAL A 138 -7.14 -15.17 -0.15
N LEU A 139 -5.83 -14.92 -0.08
CA LEU A 139 -5.10 -14.32 -1.19
C LEU A 139 -5.04 -15.24 -2.41
N GLU A 140 -4.90 -16.55 -2.23
CA GLU A 140 -4.92 -17.51 -3.35
C GLU A 140 -6.23 -17.48 -4.13
N GLN A 141 -7.36 -17.17 -3.50
CA GLN A 141 -8.66 -17.05 -4.15
C GLN A 141 -8.77 -15.83 -5.06
N ILE A 142 -7.96 -14.78 -4.84
CA ILE A 142 -8.05 -13.49 -5.53
C ILE A 142 -6.77 -13.08 -6.27
N ALA A 143 -5.72 -13.89 -6.20
CA ALA A 143 -4.41 -13.54 -6.75
C ALA A 143 -4.30 -13.73 -8.27
N TYR A 144 -5.19 -14.52 -8.88
CA TYR A 144 -5.06 -14.96 -10.27
C TYR A 144 -6.20 -14.44 -11.14
N PRO A 145 -6.00 -13.31 -11.85
CA PRO A 145 -7.00 -12.78 -12.78
C PRO A 145 -7.51 -13.84 -13.78
N GLY A 146 -8.81 -13.87 -13.97
CA GLY A 146 -9.47 -14.84 -14.85
C GLY A 146 -9.68 -16.24 -14.26
N LYS A 147 -9.18 -16.51 -13.04
CA LYS A 147 -9.47 -17.75 -12.29
C LYS A 147 -10.32 -17.47 -11.04
N THR A 148 -10.48 -16.23 -10.69
CA THR A 148 -11.25 -15.78 -9.53
C THR A 148 -12.74 -15.99 -9.77
N LYS A 149 -13.44 -16.47 -8.74
CA LYS A 149 -14.89 -16.62 -8.79
C LYS A 149 -15.58 -15.24 -8.92
N PRO A 150 -16.71 -15.13 -9.63
CA PRO A 150 -17.40 -13.85 -9.85
C PRO A 150 -17.71 -13.07 -8.58
N GLU A 151 -18.07 -13.76 -7.49
CA GLU A 151 -18.37 -13.15 -6.19
C GLU A 151 -17.15 -12.53 -5.48
N LEU A 152 -15.92 -12.92 -5.87
CA LEU A 152 -14.66 -12.43 -5.33
C LEU A 152 -13.95 -11.43 -6.24
N GLN A 153 -14.54 -11.05 -7.36
CA GLN A 153 -13.91 -10.19 -8.36
C GLN A 153 -13.46 -8.83 -7.79
N GLN A 154 -14.17 -8.28 -6.81
CA GLN A 154 -13.75 -7.04 -6.14
C GLN A 154 -12.41 -7.22 -5.40
N GLY A 155 -12.22 -8.38 -4.77
CA GLY A 155 -10.96 -8.75 -4.14
C GLY A 155 -9.82 -8.88 -5.15
N GLU A 156 -10.05 -9.53 -6.29
CA GLU A 156 -9.07 -9.66 -7.38
C GLU A 156 -8.60 -8.29 -7.89
N VAL A 157 -9.54 -7.38 -8.17
CA VAL A 157 -9.22 -6.02 -8.64
C VAL A 157 -8.40 -5.26 -7.59
N PHE A 158 -8.79 -5.37 -6.32
CA PHE A 158 -8.02 -4.76 -5.23
C PHE A 158 -6.63 -5.37 -5.11
N PHE A 159 -6.52 -6.70 -5.05
CA PHE A 159 -5.23 -7.37 -4.87
C PHE A 159 -4.27 -7.10 -6.03
N SER A 160 -4.76 -7.09 -7.27
CA SER A 160 -3.96 -6.72 -8.44
C SER A 160 -3.38 -5.32 -8.30
N ARG A 161 -4.20 -4.33 -7.88
CA ARG A 161 -3.75 -2.96 -7.63
C ARG A 161 -2.74 -2.89 -6.48
N MET A 162 -3.01 -3.60 -5.37
CA MET A 162 -2.09 -3.65 -4.24
C MET A 162 -0.74 -4.25 -4.65
N ARG A 163 -0.74 -5.35 -5.39
CA ARG A 163 0.47 -5.98 -5.92
C ARG A 163 1.28 -5.04 -6.83
N ASP A 164 0.60 -4.31 -7.71
CA ASP A 164 1.25 -3.36 -8.61
C ASP A 164 1.92 -2.20 -7.83
N LEU A 165 1.23 -1.67 -6.82
CA LEU A 165 1.78 -0.62 -5.95
C LEU A 165 2.93 -1.13 -5.08
N VAL A 166 2.82 -2.35 -4.55
CA VAL A 166 3.91 -2.98 -3.77
C VAL A 166 5.13 -3.23 -4.65
N GLY A 167 4.94 -3.80 -5.84
CA GLY A 167 6.03 -4.01 -6.79
C GLY A 167 6.70 -2.69 -7.20
N THR A 168 5.91 -1.67 -7.52
CA THR A 168 6.43 -0.34 -7.85
C THR A 168 7.23 0.24 -6.69
N GLY A 169 6.66 0.28 -5.47
CA GLY A 169 7.32 0.84 -4.30
C GLY A 169 8.60 0.08 -3.91
N PHE A 170 8.59 -1.24 -4.03
CA PHE A 170 9.76 -2.05 -3.72
C PHE A 170 10.89 -1.84 -4.72
N TYR A 171 10.65 -2.06 -6.02
CA TYR A 171 11.69 -2.01 -7.05
C TYR A 171 12.13 -0.59 -7.44
N THR A 172 11.51 0.45 -6.88
CA THR A 172 12.01 1.84 -6.93
C THR A 172 12.72 2.27 -5.63
N SER A 173 12.75 1.41 -4.62
CA SER A 173 13.51 1.63 -3.39
C SER A 173 14.98 1.22 -3.55
N GLU A 174 15.85 1.71 -2.66
CA GLU A 174 17.25 1.31 -2.62
C GLU A 174 17.40 -0.21 -2.43
N ILE A 175 16.59 -0.82 -1.56
CA ILE A 175 16.59 -2.27 -1.31
C ILE A 175 16.24 -3.03 -2.60
N GLY A 176 15.17 -2.65 -3.29
CA GLY A 176 14.73 -3.33 -4.50
C GLY A 176 15.66 -3.11 -5.70
N ILE A 177 16.26 -1.92 -5.84
CA ILE A 177 17.27 -1.65 -6.88
C ILE A 177 18.51 -2.53 -6.66
N ASN A 178 18.95 -2.65 -5.40
CA ASN A 178 20.08 -3.51 -5.05
C ASN A 178 19.75 -5.00 -5.27
N ASP A 179 18.53 -5.42 -4.95
CA ASP A 179 18.05 -6.80 -5.19
C ASP A 179 18.09 -7.17 -6.67
N LEU A 180 17.69 -6.25 -7.56
CA LEU A 180 17.82 -6.41 -9.01
C LEU A 180 19.27 -6.40 -9.52
N GLY A 181 20.24 -5.98 -8.71
CA GLY A 181 21.61 -5.75 -9.16
C GLY A 181 21.71 -4.63 -10.21
N TYR A 182 20.76 -3.70 -10.25
CA TYR A 182 20.75 -2.62 -11.23
C TYR A 182 21.78 -1.55 -10.87
N VAL A 183 22.77 -1.38 -11.74
CA VAL A 183 23.87 -0.42 -11.56
C VAL A 183 23.75 0.82 -12.46
N GLY A 184 22.61 1.01 -13.09
CA GLY A 184 22.40 2.09 -14.06
C GLY A 184 22.92 1.75 -15.46
N ASN A 185 22.79 2.70 -16.38
CA ASN A 185 23.32 2.56 -17.73
C ASN A 185 24.82 2.77 -17.72
N VAL A 186 25.56 1.73 -18.14
CA VAL A 186 27.01 1.80 -18.29
C VAL A 186 27.36 1.68 -19.78
N PRO A 187 28.41 2.37 -20.27
CA PRO A 187 28.89 2.19 -21.62
C PRO A 187 29.30 0.73 -21.82
N ASN A 188 28.74 0.08 -22.81
CA ASN A 188 29.15 -1.26 -23.22
C ASN A 188 29.22 -1.39 -24.74
N ILE A 189 29.93 -2.40 -25.20
CA ILE A 189 29.92 -2.83 -26.60
C ILE A 189 28.93 -3.99 -26.69
N TRP A 190 27.95 -3.88 -27.57
CA TRP A 190 27.00 -4.96 -27.78
C TRP A 190 27.68 -6.12 -28.54
N GLU A 191 27.86 -7.23 -27.86
CA GLU A 191 28.48 -8.45 -28.42
C GLU A 191 27.44 -9.49 -28.88
N GLY A 192 26.17 -9.13 -28.89
CA GLY A 192 25.07 -10.03 -29.18
C GLY A 192 24.54 -10.74 -27.94
N VAL A 193 23.63 -11.69 -28.15
CA VAL A 193 23.10 -12.53 -27.08
C VAL A 193 24.15 -13.55 -26.63
N PRO A 194 24.40 -13.72 -25.32
CA PRO A 194 25.34 -14.71 -24.83
C PRO A 194 25.05 -16.12 -25.36
N LYS A 195 26.10 -16.89 -25.72
CA LYS A 195 25.99 -18.21 -26.35
C LYS A 195 25.25 -19.23 -25.49
N ASP A 196 25.38 -19.15 -24.17
CA ASP A 196 24.67 -20.01 -23.22
C ASP A 196 23.17 -19.73 -23.22
N VAL A 197 22.78 -18.47 -23.35
CA VAL A 197 21.37 -18.06 -23.49
C VAL A 197 20.81 -18.56 -24.84
N LEU A 198 21.53 -18.39 -25.92
CA LEU A 198 21.09 -18.91 -27.24
C LEU A 198 20.87 -20.45 -27.20
N LYS A 199 21.77 -21.20 -26.57
CA LYS A 199 21.61 -22.64 -26.39
C LYS A 199 20.38 -23.01 -25.56
N GLN A 200 20.09 -22.24 -24.50
CA GLN A 200 18.91 -22.47 -23.64
C GLN A 200 17.59 -22.40 -24.44
N TYR A 201 17.55 -21.56 -25.47
CA TYR A 201 16.37 -21.40 -26.33
C TYR A 201 16.46 -22.09 -27.68
N ASN A 202 17.49 -22.97 -27.88
CA ASN A 202 17.75 -23.66 -29.15
C ASN A 202 17.90 -22.70 -30.35
N LEU A 203 18.48 -21.52 -30.12
CA LEU A 203 18.78 -20.54 -31.15
C LEU A 203 20.24 -20.67 -31.59
N SER A 204 20.51 -20.55 -32.91
CA SER A 204 21.84 -20.46 -33.47
C SER A 204 22.32 -19.01 -33.52
N GLU A 205 23.66 -18.84 -33.50
CA GLU A 205 24.27 -17.54 -33.80
C GLU A 205 23.87 -17.12 -35.22
N VAL A 206 23.43 -15.85 -35.35
CA VAL A 206 23.16 -15.20 -36.63
C VAL A 206 24.44 -14.59 -37.15
#